data_850852e5bbb1ed637276377013d30f6b
#
_entry.id   850852e5bbb1ed637276377013d30f6b
#
_cell.length_a   1.000
_cell.length_b   1.000
_cell.length_c   1.000
_cell.angle_alpha   90.00
_cell.angle_beta   90.00
_cell.angle_gamma   90.00
#
_symmetry.space_group_name_H-M   'P 1'
#
loop_
_entity.id
_entity.type
_entity.pdbx_description
1 polymer ?
#
loop_
_entity_poly.entity_id
_entity_poly.type
_entity_poly.pdbx_seq_one_letter_code
_entity_poly.pdbx_strand_id
1 'polypeptide(L)'
;GDVDHHVLVLSTKGAHLFVAQSDRIVGEVRANGFPIENRHYTTDALMTSTARGQENQLREYHHQVDKAVRAAVGEQGRVVIAGPHEQCAHLLHGAQDRGLYIGEVPGNLEHVNAPEIAAKAWPVAYEDQKRRQMADLDLVGRTPDALRVTALSDVWQLVHEGRGRTLLVDRDLRLPAHRDGDDLLFADAEGAALRGLAAGHLGRREEEHQIALEGVEDEDGGDAEGGQPADDDGEALV
;
A
#
# COMPACT_ATOMS: atom_id res chain seq x y z
N GLY A 1 -3.95 4.52 10.87
CA GLY A 1 -3.88 3.09 10.69
C GLY A 1 -2.44 2.64 10.64
N ASP A 2 -2.20 1.42 10.99
CA ASP A 2 -0.88 0.83 10.88
C ASP A 2 -0.46 0.74 9.41
N VAL A 3 0.81 0.97 9.13
CA VAL A 3 1.37 0.89 7.78
C VAL A 3 2.03 -0.46 7.61
N ASP A 4 1.38 -1.32 6.86
CA ASP A 4 1.93 -2.62 6.53
C ASP A 4 2.94 -2.50 5.39
N HIS A 5 4.12 -3.02 5.61
CA HIS A 5 5.18 -3.08 4.60
C HIS A 5 6.11 -4.26 4.86
N HIS A 6 6.98 -4.52 3.92
CA HIS A 6 8.00 -5.55 4.06
C HIS A 6 9.39 -4.92 4.12
N VAL A 7 10.31 -5.57 4.80
CA VAL A 7 11.72 -5.19 4.82
C VAL A 7 12.54 -6.36 4.29
N LEU A 8 13.17 -6.16 3.16
CA LEU A 8 14.11 -7.10 2.58
C LEU A 8 15.51 -6.77 3.07
N VAL A 9 16.05 -7.58 3.97
CA VAL A 9 17.46 -7.48 4.37
C VAL A 9 18.28 -8.29 3.38
N LEU A 10 19.11 -7.59 2.61
CA LEU A 10 19.91 -8.14 1.51
C LEU A 10 21.39 -8.09 1.84
N SER A 11 22.07 -9.19 1.65
CA SER A 11 23.54 -9.27 1.76
C SER A 11 24.12 -10.12 0.61
N THR A 12 25.45 -10.20 0.55
CA THR A 12 26.14 -11.10 -0.38
C THR A 12 25.93 -12.58 -0.05
N LYS A 13 25.62 -12.87 1.23
CA LYS A 13 25.45 -14.26 1.70
C LYS A 13 24.01 -14.76 1.61
N GLY A 14 23.04 -13.84 1.64
CA GLY A 14 21.65 -14.23 1.61
C GLY A 14 20.68 -13.07 1.72
N ALA A 15 19.39 -13.40 1.71
CA ALA A 15 18.30 -12.46 1.82
C ALA A 15 17.24 -12.95 2.80
N HIS A 16 16.79 -12.06 3.66
CA HIS A 16 15.70 -12.27 4.61
C HIS A 16 14.58 -11.28 4.35
N LEU A 17 13.36 -11.74 4.38
CA LEU A 17 12.18 -10.89 4.21
C LEU A 17 11.38 -10.84 5.50
N PHE A 18 11.12 -9.64 5.99
CA PHE A 18 10.35 -9.40 7.20
C PHE A 18 9.04 -8.71 6.88
N VAL A 19 8.00 -9.05 7.63
CA VAL A 19 6.74 -8.30 7.68
C VAL A 19 6.89 -7.25 8.76
N ALA A 20 6.60 -6.01 8.42
CA ALA A 20 6.65 -4.89 9.34
C ALA A 20 5.30 -4.17 9.39
N GLN A 21 4.96 -3.69 10.57
CA GLN A 21 3.79 -2.89 10.83
C GLN A 21 4.23 -1.62 11.54
N SER A 22 4.11 -0.49 10.84
CA SER A 22 4.69 0.78 11.28
C SER A 22 6.19 0.62 11.64
N ASP A 23 6.60 0.94 12.83
CA ASP A 23 7.99 0.90 13.31
C ASP A 23 8.39 -0.46 13.93
N ARG A 24 7.63 -1.53 13.68
CA ARG A 24 7.88 -2.85 14.27
C ARG A 24 7.91 -3.96 13.24
N ILE A 25 8.88 -4.87 13.37
CA ILE A 25 8.85 -6.17 12.70
C ILE A 25 7.87 -7.07 13.45
N VAL A 26 6.88 -7.60 12.72
CA VAL A 26 5.88 -8.53 13.27
C VAL A 26 6.18 -9.99 12.97
N GLY A 27 7.04 -10.25 11.99
CA GLY A 27 7.46 -11.61 11.66
C GLY A 27 8.47 -11.68 10.53
N GLU A 28 9.09 -12.85 10.38
CA GLU A 28 9.94 -13.19 9.24
C GLU A 28 9.16 -14.09 8.27
N VAL A 29 9.22 -13.78 6.99
CA VAL A 29 8.62 -14.63 5.96
C VAL A 29 9.45 -15.90 5.81
N ARG A 30 8.82 -17.06 6.02
CA ARG A 30 9.43 -18.40 5.84
C ARG A 30 8.67 -19.20 4.79
N ALA A 31 8.41 -18.56 3.66
CA ALA A 31 7.72 -19.11 2.52
C ALA A 31 8.32 -18.56 1.22
N ASN A 32 7.91 -19.11 0.09
CA ASN A 32 8.34 -18.67 -1.24
C ASN A 32 9.87 -18.64 -1.42
N GLY A 33 10.58 -19.52 -0.71
CA GLY A 33 12.02 -19.63 -0.76
C GLY A 33 12.79 -18.83 0.28
N PHE A 34 12.15 -17.98 1.07
CA PHE A 34 12.80 -17.26 2.18
C PHE A 34 12.99 -18.14 3.43
N PRO A 35 14.09 -17.91 4.16
CA PRO A 35 15.26 -17.10 3.82
C PRO A 35 16.07 -17.71 2.66
N ILE A 36 16.64 -16.84 1.81
CA ILE A 36 17.44 -17.26 0.65
C ILE A 36 18.91 -17.23 1.02
N GLU A 37 19.59 -18.35 0.82
CA GLU A 37 21.05 -18.42 0.94
C GLU A 37 21.70 -18.27 -0.44
N ASN A 38 22.70 -17.40 -0.54
CA ASN A 38 23.51 -17.29 -1.74
C ASN A 38 24.54 -18.42 -1.78
N ARG A 39 24.16 -19.53 -2.40
CA ARG A 39 25.02 -20.73 -2.49
C ARG A 39 26.31 -20.51 -3.27
N HIS A 40 26.38 -19.44 -4.04
CA HIS A 40 27.58 -19.09 -4.80
C HIS A 40 28.58 -18.27 -3.97
N TYR A 41 28.18 -17.81 -2.78
CA TYR A 41 29.06 -17.09 -1.86
C TYR A 41 29.79 -18.08 -0.94
N THR A 42 30.59 -18.96 -1.56
CA THR A 42 31.50 -19.84 -0.82
C THR A 42 32.95 -19.50 -1.21
N THR A 43 33.88 -19.68 -0.28
CA THR A 43 35.30 -19.41 -0.53
C THR A 43 35.83 -20.16 -1.75
N ASP A 44 35.41 -21.39 -1.92
CA ASP A 44 35.83 -22.23 -3.06
C ASP A 44 35.24 -21.75 -4.39
N ALA A 45 33.96 -21.35 -4.42
CA ALA A 45 33.32 -20.81 -5.60
C ALA A 45 33.94 -19.47 -6.03
N LEU A 46 34.28 -18.60 -5.08
CA LEU A 46 34.94 -17.32 -5.34
C LEU A 46 36.36 -17.51 -5.88
N MET A 47 37.09 -18.52 -5.40
CA MET A 47 38.47 -18.78 -5.82
C MET A 47 38.57 -19.44 -7.21
N THR A 48 37.54 -20.15 -7.64
CA THR A 48 37.54 -20.91 -8.90
C THR A 48 36.82 -20.24 -10.06
N SER A 49 35.98 -19.23 -9.79
CA SER A 49 35.19 -18.54 -10.82
C SER A 49 35.94 -17.35 -11.43
N THR A 50 35.78 -17.17 -12.76
CA THR A 50 36.24 -15.97 -13.44
C THR A 50 35.39 -14.74 -13.01
N ALA A 51 35.93 -13.52 -13.13
CA ALA A 51 35.16 -12.29 -12.82
C ALA A 51 33.81 -12.25 -13.51
N ARG A 52 33.71 -12.68 -14.78
CA ARG A 52 32.47 -12.77 -15.54
C ARG A 52 31.53 -13.84 -14.98
N GLY A 53 32.08 -14.94 -14.48
CA GLY A 53 31.31 -16.00 -13.82
C GLY A 53 30.69 -15.50 -12.51
N GLN A 54 31.45 -14.76 -11.70
CA GLN A 54 30.97 -14.16 -10.46
C GLN A 54 29.85 -13.16 -10.71
N GLU A 55 29.99 -12.31 -11.72
CA GLU A 55 28.93 -11.36 -12.12
C GLU A 55 27.62 -12.05 -12.54
N ASN A 56 27.72 -13.13 -13.31
CA ASN A 56 26.55 -13.91 -13.72
C ASN A 56 25.87 -14.60 -12.52
N GLN A 57 26.65 -15.13 -11.59
CA GLN A 57 26.13 -15.75 -10.37
C GLN A 57 25.44 -14.74 -9.47
N LEU A 58 26.01 -13.54 -9.33
CA LEU A 58 25.41 -12.46 -8.57
C LEU A 58 24.09 -12.00 -9.19
N ARG A 59 24.03 -11.90 -10.51
CA ARG A 59 22.80 -11.55 -11.24
C ARG A 59 21.71 -12.62 -11.05
N GLU A 60 22.07 -13.90 -11.12
CA GLU A 60 21.14 -14.99 -10.89
C GLU A 60 20.59 -14.98 -9.46
N TYR A 61 21.46 -14.73 -8.47
CA TYR A 61 21.03 -14.59 -7.09
C TYR A 61 20.02 -13.43 -6.90
N HIS A 62 20.28 -12.24 -7.45
CA HIS A 62 19.35 -11.13 -7.35
C HIS A 62 18.04 -11.41 -8.09
N HIS A 63 18.08 -12.08 -9.23
CA HIS A 63 16.87 -12.50 -9.94
C HIS A 63 16.03 -13.49 -9.12
N GLN A 64 16.67 -14.43 -8.43
CA GLN A 64 16.01 -15.35 -7.53
C GLN A 64 15.35 -14.61 -6.35
N VAL A 65 16.04 -13.63 -5.76
CA VAL A 65 15.53 -12.79 -4.69
C VAL A 65 14.30 -11.99 -5.17
N ASP A 66 14.39 -11.30 -6.30
CA ASP A 66 13.26 -10.54 -6.87
C ASP A 66 12.02 -11.41 -7.12
N LYS A 67 12.23 -12.57 -7.71
CA LYS A 67 11.15 -13.54 -7.94
C LYS A 67 10.48 -13.99 -6.65
N ALA A 68 11.27 -14.28 -5.61
CA ALA A 68 10.76 -14.71 -4.31
C ALA A 68 10.03 -13.58 -3.59
N VAL A 69 10.53 -12.34 -3.67
CA VAL A 69 9.86 -11.15 -3.13
C VAL A 69 8.48 -10.98 -3.77
N ARG A 70 8.40 -10.96 -5.08
CA ARG A 70 7.11 -10.82 -5.80
C ARG A 70 6.11 -11.92 -5.44
N ALA A 71 6.58 -13.14 -5.31
CA ALA A 71 5.73 -14.26 -4.90
C ALA A 71 5.24 -14.15 -3.45
N ALA A 72 6.02 -13.50 -2.57
CA ALA A 72 5.68 -13.35 -1.16
C ALA A 72 4.76 -12.15 -0.89
N VAL A 73 4.96 -11.02 -1.57
CA VAL A 73 4.28 -9.76 -1.26
C VAL A 73 3.12 -9.43 -2.19
N GLY A 74 3.05 -10.08 -3.37
CA GLY A 74 2.03 -9.80 -4.38
C GLY A 74 2.25 -8.47 -5.10
N GLU A 75 1.31 -8.11 -5.98
CA GLU A 75 1.43 -6.95 -6.87
C GLU A 75 1.37 -5.60 -6.15
N GLN A 76 0.66 -5.53 -5.03
CA GLN A 76 0.54 -4.30 -4.25
C GLN A 76 1.50 -4.25 -3.06
N GLY A 77 2.48 -5.14 -3.03
CA GLY A 77 3.48 -5.18 -1.97
C GLY A 77 4.29 -3.89 -1.89
N ARG A 78 4.76 -3.58 -0.69
CA ARG A 78 5.66 -2.46 -0.41
C ARG A 78 6.88 -2.99 0.29
N VAL A 79 8.02 -2.84 -0.33
CA VAL A 79 9.27 -3.43 0.15
C VAL A 79 10.33 -2.36 0.31
N VAL A 80 10.82 -2.19 1.53
CA VAL A 80 12.04 -1.43 1.81
C VAL A 80 13.22 -2.37 1.69
N ILE A 81 14.21 -2.04 0.88
CA ILE A 81 15.45 -2.82 0.76
C ILE A 81 16.45 -2.30 1.79
N ALA A 82 17.00 -3.19 2.58
CA ALA A 82 17.99 -2.88 3.59
C ALA A 82 19.27 -3.68 3.35
N GLY A 83 20.34 -3.02 2.95
CA GLY A 83 21.58 -3.70 2.61
C GLY A 83 22.66 -2.79 2.06
N PRO A 84 23.84 -3.35 1.70
CA PRO A 84 24.89 -2.60 1.03
C PRO A 84 24.37 -1.98 -0.27
N HIS A 85 24.69 -0.73 -0.52
CA HIS A 85 24.20 0.04 -1.66
C HIS A 85 24.40 -0.69 -3.01
N GLU A 86 25.55 -1.31 -3.20
CA GLU A 86 25.86 -2.07 -4.41
C GLU A 86 24.87 -3.24 -4.63
N GLN A 87 24.55 -3.99 -3.56
CA GLN A 87 23.60 -5.09 -3.63
C GLN A 87 22.18 -4.62 -3.94
N CYS A 88 21.75 -3.52 -3.30
CA CYS A 88 20.47 -2.89 -3.57
C CYS A 88 20.38 -2.41 -5.03
N ALA A 89 21.42 -1.76 -5.53
CA ALA A 89 21.48 -1.28 -6.90
C ALA A 89 21.40 -2.43 -7.93
N HIS A 90 22.12 -3.53 -7.68
CA HIS A 90 22.06 -4.71 -8.55
C HIS A 90 20.67 -5.35 -8.56
N LEU A 91 20.05 -5.51 -7.38
CA LEU A 91 18.68 -6.02 -7.29
C LEU A 91 17.72 -5.15 -8.08
N LEU A 92 17.73 -3.84 -7.85
CA LEU A 92 16.83 -2.89 -8.52
C LEU A 92 17.07 -2.80 -10.02
N HIS A 93 18.33 -2.98 -10.48
CA HIS A 93 18.64 -2.99 -11.91
C HIS A 93 17.98 -4.19 -12.61
N GLY A 94 17.96 -5.34 -11.94
CA GLY A 94 17.39 -6.59 -12.46
C GLY A 94 15.93 -6.84 -12.10
N ALA A 95 15.32 -5.99 -11.27
CA ALA A 95 13.96 -6.16 -10.80
C ALA A 95 12.93 -6.09 -11.94
N GLN A 96 12.03 -7.05 -11.97
CA GLN A 96 10.95 -7.11 -12.95
C GLN A 96 9.87 -6.05 -12.68
N ASP A 97 9.57 -5.82 -11.40
CA ASP A 97 8.66 -4.76 -10.96
C ASP A 97 9.36 -3.87 -9.92
N ARG A 98 9.87 -2.74 -10.40
CA ARG A 98 10.53 -1.77 -9.52
C ARG A 98 9.55 -1.02 -8.60
N GLY A 99 8.26 -1.00 -8.94
CA GLY A 99 7.22 -0.34 -8.16
C GLY A 99 6.99 -0.96 -6.78
N LEU A 100 7.35 -2.23 -6.61
CA LEU A 100 7.30 -2.89 -5.31
C LEU A 100 8.31 -2.34 -4.31
N TYR A 101 9.45 -1.82 -4.79
CA TYR A 101 10.54 -1.36 -3.95
C TYR A 101 10.42 0.14 -3.70
N ILE A 102 9.98 0.49 -2.49
CA ILE A 102 9.62 1.85 -2.13
C ILE A 102 10.79 2.73 -1.67
N GLY A 103 11.93 2.11 -1.39
CA GLY A 103 13.18 2.79 -1.05
C GLY A 103 14.22 1.89 -0.43
N GLU A 104 15.37 2.48 -0.09
CA GLU A 104 16.55 1.79 0.40
C GLU A 104 16.98 2.30 1.77
N VAL A 105 17.47 1.38 2.61
CA VAL A 105 18.19 1.66 3.84
C VAL A 105 19.63 1.16 3.64
N PRO A 106 20.59 2.06 3.40
CA PRO A 106 21.97 1.63 3.17
C PRO A 106 22.61 1.12 4.45
N GLY A 107 23.45 0.10 4.32
CA GLY A 107 24.26 -0.44 5.40
C GLY A 107 24.25 -1.97 5.44
N ASN A 108 25.16 -2.53 6.22
CA ASN A 108 25.16 -3.98 6.45
C ASN A 108 24.27 -4.28 7.67
N LEU A 109 23.07 -4.79 7.39
CA LEU A 109 22.05 -5.12 8.41
C LEU A 109 21.95 -6.62 8.69
N GLU A 110 22.88 -7.42 8.19
CA GLU A 110 22.87 -8.89 8.34
C GLU A 110 22.87 -9.36 9.80
N HIS A 111 23.48 -8.59 10.69
CA HIS A 111 23.60 -8.92 12.13
C HIS A 111 22.81 -7.96 13.04
N VAL A 112 21.96 -7.14 12.45
CA VAL A 112 21.16 -6.16 13.17
C VAL A 112 19.86 -6.84 13.67
N ASN A 113 19.45 -6.49 14.88
CA ASN A 113 18.23 -7.04 15.44
C ASN A 113 16.97 -6.45 14.80
N ALA A 114 15.85 -7.17 14.92
CA ALA A 114 14.59 -6.79 14.30
C ALA A 114 14.09 -5.37 14.69
N PRO A 115 14.14 -4.92 15.95
CA PRO A 115 13.76 -3.55 16.30
C PRO A 115 14.58 -2.47 15.59
N GLU A 116 15.88 -2.68 15.46
CA GLU A 116 16.75 -1.72 14.77
C GLU A 116 16.51 -1.71 13.25
N ILE A 117 16.25 -2.87 12.65
CA ILE A 117 15.85 -2.97 11.25
C ILE A 117 14.56 -2.18 11.03
N ALA A 118 13.56 -2.39 11.89
CA ALA A 118 12.28 -1.67 11.81
C ALA A 118 12.46 -0.16 11.93
N ALA A 119 13.21 0.29 12.93
CA ALA A 119 13.46 1.71 13.16
C ALA A 119 14.16 2.39 11.96
N LYS A 120 15.06 1.69 11.26
CA LYS A 120 15.73 2.21 10.06
C LYS A 120 14.83 2.18 8.82
N ALA A 121 13.96 1.19 8.68
CA ALA A 121 13.06 1.05 7.53
C ALA A 121 11.82 1.96 7.61
N TRP A 122 11.35 2.24 8.81
CA TRP A 122 10.13 3.01 9.05
C TRP A 122 10.10 4.38 8.38
N PRO A 123 11.13 5.25 8.46
CA PRO A 123 11.09 6.54 7.78
C PRO A 123 10.84 6.43 6.28
N VAL A 124 11.41 5.41 5.62
CA VAL A 124 11.24 5.16 4.19
C VAL A 124 9.80 4.77 3.88
N ALA A 125 9.24 3.82 4.65
CA ALA A 125 7.87 3.37 4.50
C ALA A 125 6.85 4.48 4.79
N TYR A 126 7.12 5.31 5.80
CA TYR A 126 6.27 6.43 6.18
C TYR A 126 6.24 7.53 5.10
N GLU A 127 7.38 7.88 4.51
CA GLU A 127 7.44 8.84 3.41
C GLU A 127 6.76 8.32 2.14
N ASP A 128 6.83 7.02 1.86
CA ASP A 128 6.07 6.42 0.76
C ASP A 128 4.56 6.51 1.01
N GLN A 129 4.12 6.21 2.24
CA GLN A 129 2.71 6.34 2.61
C GLN A 129 2.20 7.78 2.44
N LYS A 130 2.96 8.76 2.95
CA LYS A 130 2.59 10.17 2.79
C LYS A 130 2.45 10.56 1.32
N ARG A 131 3.39 10.13 0.49
CA ARG A 131 3.36 10.39 -0.96
C ARG A 131 2.10 9.84 -1.61
N ARG A 132 1.68 8.61 -1.25
CA ARG A 132 0.45 7.99 -1.76
C ARG A 132 -0.80 8.73 -1.28
N GLN A 133 -0.87 9.06 0.00
CA GLN A 133 -1.98 9.85 0.54
C GLN A 133 -2.11 11.21 -0.15
N MET A 134 -1.00 11.89 -0.42
CA MET A 134 -1.01 13.14 -1.17
C MET A 134 -1.49 12.94 -2.62
N ALA A 135 -1.06 11.85 -3.26
CA ALA A 135 -1.52 11.53 -4.63
C ALA A 135 -3.02 11.21 -4.67
N ASP A 136 -3.53 10.50 -3.67
CA ASP A 136 -4.97 10.20 -3.56
C ASP A 136 -5.78 11.49 -3.32
N LEU A 137 -5.31 12.40 -2.45
CA LEU A 137 -5.93 13.71 -2.25
C LEU A 137 -5.91 14.55 -3.52
N ASP A 138 -4.80 14.57 -4.25
CA ASP A 138 -4.67 15.25 -5.53
C ASP A 138 -5.62 14.66 -6.58
N LEU A 139 -5.82 13.35 -6.58
CA LEU A 139 -6.75 12.68 -7.47
C LEU A 139 -8.18 13.16 -7.19
N VAL A 140 -8.61 13.13 -5.92
CA VAL A 140 -9.92 13.63 -5.53
C VAL A 140 -10.10 15.10 -5.89
N GLY A 141 -9.07 15.93 -5.67
CA GLY A 141 -9.12 17.36 -6.03
C GLY A 141 -9.30 17.64 -7.53
N ARG A 142 -8.88 16.69 -8.40
CA ARG A 142 -9.03 16.78 -9.86
C ARG A 142 -10.27 16.10 -10.39
N THR A 143 -10.93 15.28 -9.56
CA THR A 143 -12.13 14.55 -9.96
C THR A 143 -13.29 15.53 -10.14
N PRO A 144 -14.06 15.45 -11.24
CA PRO A 144 -15.25 16.27 -11.45
C PRO A 144 -16.27 16.10 -10.32
N ASP A 145 -16.99 17.18 -9.96
CA ASP A 145 -17.98 17.13 -8.89
C ASP A 145 -19.09 16.09 -9.13
N ALA A 146 -19.41 15.82 -10.39
CA ALA A 146 -20.40 14.80 -10.74
C ALA A 146 -19.97 13.36 -10.35
N LEU A 147 -18.66 13.15 -10.18
CA LEU A 147 -18.07 11.86 -9.83
C LEU A 147 -17.59 11.83 -8.37
N ARG A 148 -17.94 12.84 -7.58
CA ARG A 148 -17.59 12.90 -6.14
C ARG A 148 -18.84 12.94 -5.30
N VAL A 149 -18.84 12.13 -4.25
CA VAL A 149 -19.93 12.12 -3.27
C VAL A 149 -19.36 12.40 -1.89
N THR A 150 -19.93 13.37 -1.19
CA THR A 150 -19.50 13.78 0.14
C THR A 150 -20.57 13.63 1.20
N ALA A 151 -21.84 13.46 0.80
CA ALA A 151 -22.92 13.20 1.74
C ALA A 151 -22.78 11.80 2.33
N LEU A 152 -22.70 11.68 3.65
CA LEU A 152 -22.44 10.43 4.35
C LEU A 152 -23.45 9.33 4.05
N SER A 153 -24.74 9.66 3.89
CA SER A 153 -25.79 8.74 3.51
C SER A 153 -25.52 8.10 2.14
N ASP A 154 -25.16 8.95 1.18
CA ASP A 154 -24.91 8.51 -0.20
C ASP A 154 -23.63 7.69 -0.28
N VAL A 155 -22.56 8.12 0.43
CA VAL A 155 -21.30 7.37 0.59
C VAL A 155 -21.61 5.98 1.15
N TRP A 156 -22.41 5.90 2.22
CA TRP A 156 -22.78 4.63 2.84
C TRP A 156 -23.51 3.71 1.87
N GLN A 157 -24.50 4.26 1.16
CA GLN A 157 -25.26 3.49 0.18
C GLN A 157 -24.36 2.95 -0.94
N LEU A 158 -23.53 3.81 -1.55
CA LEU A 158 -22.64 3.43 -2.63
C LEU A 158 -21.61 2.38 -2.21
N VAL A 159 -21.06 2.48 -0.99
CA VAL A 159 -20.15 1.48 -0.46
C VAL A 159 -20.85 0.12 -0.28
N HIS A 160 -22.11 0.12 0.19
CA HIS A 160 -22.90 -1.11 0.32
C HIS A 160 -23.26 -1.75 -1.02
N GLU A 161 -23.48 -0.93 -2.04
CA GLU A 161 -23.73 -1.38 -3.41
C GLU A 161 -22.45 -1.85 -4.12
N GLY A 162 -21.29 -1.72 -3.48
CA GLY A 162 -19.98 -2.02 -4.08
C GLY A 162 -19.58 -1.04 -5.18
N ARG A 163 -20.23 0.11 -5.24
CA ARG A 163 -19.96 1.22 -6.17
C ARG A 163 -19.03 2.21 -5.48
N GLY A 164 -17.82 2.28 -5.94
CA GLY A 164 -16.82 3.19 -5.39
C GLY A 164 -15.43 2.68 -5.67
N ARG A 165 -14.62 3.51 -6.29
CA ARG A 165 -13.23 3.18 -6.60
C ARG A 165 -12.31 3.45 -5.43
N THR A 166 -12.49 4.60 -4.79
CA THR A 166 -11.63 5.07 -3.71
C THR A 166 -12.46 5.75 -2.63
N LEU A 167 -12.27 5.33 -1.39
CA LEU A 167 -12.87 5.93 -0.21
C LEU A 167 -11.77 6.63 0.60
N LEU A 168 -11.86 7.95 0.75
CA LEU A 168 -10.99 8.73 1.61
C LEU A 168 -11.74 9.12 2.88
N VAL A 169 -11.22 8.68 4.02
CA VAL A 169 -11.81 8.94 5.34
C VAL A 169 -10.74 9.51 6.26
N ASP A 170 -11.07 10.58 6.96
CA ASP A 170 -10.21 11.08 8.04
C ASP A 170 -10.03 9.99 9.10
N ARG A 171 -8.78 9.74 9.47
CA ARG A 171 -8.42 8.73 10.47
C ARG A 171 -9.16 8.91 11.79
N ASP A 172 -9.35 10.15 12.20
CA ASP A 172 -9.92 10.50 13.50
C ASP A 172 -11.42 10.75 13.43
N LEU A 173 -12.01 10.61 12.24
CA LEU A 173 -13.44 10.76 12.04
C LEU A 173 -14.22 9.79 12.94
N ARG A 174 -15.07 10.33 13.78
CA ARG A 174 -16.00 9.62 14.65
C ARG A 174 -17.35 10.31 14.57
N LEU A 175 -18.30 9.65 13.92
CA LEU A 175 -19.63 10.18 13.74
C LEU A 175 -20.62 9.31 14.51
N PRO A 176 -21.49 9.89 15.33
CA PRO A 176 -22.59 9.15 15.93
C PRO A 176 -23.55 8.73 14.82
N ALA A 177 -23.91 7.47 14.82
CA ALA A 177 -24.83 6.91 13.84
C ALA A 177 -25.80 5.96 14.54
N HIS A 178 -27.01 5.88 14.02
CA HIS A 178 -28.03 4.90 14.41
C HIS A 178 -28.32 3.98 13.24
N ARG A 179 -28.39 2.69 13.50
CA ARG A 179 -28.74 1.70 12.48
C ARG A 179 -30.26 1.51 12.45
N ASP A 180 -30.85 1.66 11.28
CA ASP A 180 -32.26 1.39 11.01
C ASP A 180 -32.36 0.37 9.86
N GLY A 181 -32.50 -0.90 10.22
CA GLY A 181 -32.43 -2.00 9.26
C GLY A 181 -31.05 -2.10 8.59
N ASP A 182 -30.99 -1.96 7.28
CA ASP A 182 -29.77 -1.94 6.49
C ASP A 182 -29.20 -0.52 6.29
N ASP A 183 -29.95 0.49 6.69
CA ASP A 183 -29.55 1.89 6.59
C ASP A 183 -28.78 2.36 7.82
N LEU A 184 -27.88 3.34 7.62
CA LEU A 184 -27.18 4.05 8.66
C LEU A 184 -27.63 5.50 8.64
N LEU A 185 -28.30 5.91 9.72
CA LEU A 185 -28.71 7.29 9.94
C LEU A 185 -27.60 8.01 10.71
N PHE A 186 -26.91 8.90 10.04
CA PHE A 186 -25.89 9.73 10.68
C PHE A 186 -26.55 10.93 11.36
N ALA A 187 -26.08 11.28 12.55
CA ALA A 187 -26.44 12.54 13.15
C ALA A 187 -25.67 13.65 12.41
N ASP A 188 -26.38 14.43 11.63
CA ASP A 188 -25.86 15.68 11.10
C ASP A 188 -25.66 16.69 12.22
N ALA A 189 -24.91 17.76 11.95
CA ALA A 189 -24.67 18.83 12.93
C ALA A 189 -25.98 19.51 13.43
N GLU A 190 -27.07 19.33 12.70
CA GLU A 190 -28.42 19.76 13.03
C GLU A 190 -29.33 18.65 13.54
N GLY A 191 -28.81 17.40 13.58
CA GLY A 191 -29.54 16.14 13.79
C GLY A 191 -30.45 16.15 15.01
N ALA A 192 -31.71 16.27 14.75
CA ALA A 192 -32.75 16.31 15.76
C ALA A 192 -32.89 15.00 16.55
N ALA A 193 -32.42 13.88 16.01
CA ALA A 193 -32.60 12.55 16.62
C ALA A 193 -31.55 12.23 17.70
N LEU A 194 -30.38 12.87 17.71
CA LEU A 194 -29.28 12.61 18.63
C LEU A 194 -28.82 13.83 19.43
N ARG A 195 -29.68 14.82 19.64
CA ARG A 195 -29.39 16.08 20.34
C ARG A 195 -28.80 15.95 21.73
N GLY A 196 -28.83 14.77 22.32
CA GLY A 196 -28.34 14.56 23.68
C GLY A 196 -26.86 14.17 23.78
N LEU A 197 -26.23 13.69 22.68
CA LEU A 197 -24.87 13.16 22.71
C LEU A 197 -23.84 14.01 21.96
N ALA A 198 -24.28 14.82 20.98
CA ALA A 198 -23.39 15.53 20.08
C ALA A 198 -22.92 16.92 20.55
N ALA A 199 -23.63 17.55 21.49
CA ALA A 199 -23.37 18.94 21.89
C ALA A 199 -22.03 19.20 22.60
N GLY A 200 -21.32 18.14 23.00
CA GLY A 200 -20.06 18.25 23.74
C GLY A 200 -18.77 18.14 22.87
N HIS A 201 -18.84 17.55 21.69
CA HIS A 201 -17.63 17.19 20.93
C HIS A 201 -17.49 17.85 19.56
N LEU A 202 -18.54 18.35 18.95
CA LEU A 202 -18.51 18.98 17.61
C LEU A 202 -18.15 20.48 17.61
N GLY A 203 -17.96 21.07 18.78
CA GLY A 203 -17.76 22.51 18.93
C GLY A 203 -16.36 23.02 18.64
N ARG A 204 -15.43 22.29 18.08
CA ARG A 204 -14.04 22.77 17.93
C ARG A 204 -13.21 22.27 16.75
N ARG A 205 -13.78 21.86 15.64
CA ARG A 205 -13.03 21.72 14.37
C ARG A 205 -13.95 21.95 13.19
N GLU A 206 -14.03 23.20 12.74
CA GLU A 206 -14.38 23.54 11.35
C GLU A 206 -13.16 23.26 10.45
N GLU A 207 -12.62 22.06 10.47
CA GLU A 207 -11.77 21.58 9.41
C GLU A 207 -12.65 20.64 8.58
N GLU A 208 -12.87 21.02 7.34
CA GLU A 208 -13.65 20.29 6.36
C GLU A 208 -13.17 18.85 6.29
N HIS A 209 -13.93 17.94 6.89
CA HIS A 209 -13.73 16.50 6.72
C HIS A 209 -14.23 16.15 5.32
N GLN A 210 -13.32 16.11 4.36
CA GLN A 210 -13.66 15.70 3.02
C GLN A 210 -13.79 14.18 2.95
N ILE A 211 -15.01 13.71 2.74
CA ILE A 211 -15.32 12.40 2.24
C ILE A 211 -15.74 12.58 0.79
N ALA A 212 -15.10 11.92 -0.14
CA ALA A 212 -15.40 12.08 -1.55
C ALA A 212 -15.47 10.73 -2.26
N LEU A 213 -16.45 10.56 -3.13
CA LEU A 213 -16.65 9.41 -4.02
C LEU A 213 -16.45 9.82 -5.48
N GLU A 214 -15.60 9.13 -6.23
CA GLU A 214 -15.49 9.27 -7.68
C GLU A 214 -16.29 8.18 -8.40
N GLY A 215 -17.30 8.56 -9.16
CA GLY A 215 -18.03 7.70 -10.05
C GLY A 215 -17.54 7.84 -11.49
N VAL A 216 -17.47 6.76 -12.22
CA VAL A 216 -17.24 6.76 -13.65
C VAL A 216 -18.59 7.01 -14.34
N GLU A 217 -18.65 8.00 -15.22
CA GLU A 217 -19.81 8.24 -16.05
C GLU A 217 -20.08 7.00 -16.91
N ASP A 218 -21.31 6.54 -16.92
CA ASP A 218 -21.77 5.61 -17.93
C ASP A 218 -21.63 6.31 -19.28
N GLU A 219 -20.73 5.85 -20.14
CA GLU A 219 -20.71 6.24 -21.53
C GLU A 219 -21.99 5.71 -22.19
N ASP A 220 -23.10 6.39 -21.94
CA ASP A 220 -24.30 6.23 -22.74
C ASP A 220 -24.15 7.05 -24.02
N GLY A 221 -23.27 6.57 -24.87
CA GLY A 221 -23.18 6.97 -26.26
C GLY A 221 -24.27 6.27 -27.03
N GLY A 222 -25.46 6.85 -27.03
CA GLY A 222 -26.55 6.36 -27.83
C GLY A 222 -26.17 6.26 -29.29
N ASP A 223 -26.17 5.03 -29.80
CA ASP A 223 -26.64 4.74 -31.13
C ASP A 223 -27.34 3.39 -31.08
N ALA A 224 -28.63 3.45 -31.31
CA ALA A 224 -29.52 2.33 -31.37
C ALA A 224 -29.14 1.39 -32.52
N GLU A 225 -28.77 0.16 -32.18
CA GLU A 225 -29.31 -1.04 -32.82
C GLU A 225 -28.65 -2.28 -32.24
N GLY A 226 -29.44 -3.05 -31.48
CA GLY A 226 -29.28 -4.48 -31.30
C GLY A 226 -28.05 -4.98 -30.57
N GLY A 227 -28.04 -4.99 -29.22
CA GLY A 227 -27.00 -5.67 -28.50
C GLY A 227 -27.33 -5.68 -27.00
N GLN A 228 -27.12 -6.80 -26.37
CA GLN A 228 -27.28 -7.05 -24.94
C GLN A 228 -26.88 -5.85 -24.06
N PRO A 229 -27.55 -5.67 -22.92
CA PRO A 229 -27.16 -4.66 -21.99
C PRO A 229 -25.70 -4.93 -21.52
N ALA A 230 -24.84 -3.98 -21.77
CA ALA A 230 -23.53 -3.97 -21.14
C ALA A 230 -23.75 -3.76 -19.64
N ASP A 231 -23.09 -4.58 -18.84
CA ASP A 231 -23.07 -4.41 -17.40
C ASP A 231 -22.54 -3.01 -17.09
N ASP A 232 -23.37 -2.24 -16.43
CA ASP A 232 -23.13 -0.87 -16.02
C ASP A 232 -22.19 -0.86 -14.80
N ASP A 233 -20.90 -0.98 -15.06
CA ASP A 233 -19.86 -0.89 -14.04
C ASP A 233 -19.50 0.58 -13.79
N GLY A 234 -20.47 1.34 -13.27
CA GLY A 234 -20.18 2.67 -12.77
C GLY A 234 -19.18 2.61 -11.61
N GLU A 235 -17.99 3.12 -11.78
CA GLU A 235 -16.99 3.25 -10.72
C GLU A 235 -17.07 4.64 -10.10
N ALA A 236 -17.08 4.71 -8.78
CA ALA A 236 -17.08 5.98 -8.06
C ALA A 236 -15.87 6.12 -7.13
N LEU A 237 -15.31 7.31 -7.02
CA LEU A 237 -14.25 7.69 -6.08
C LEU A 237 -14.84 8.30 -4.82
N VAL A 238 -14.39 7.86 -3.68
CA VAL A 238 -14.75 8.41 -2.36
C VAL A 238 -13.54 8.87 -1.60
#